data_e533cbdb99dc6b08bc7d4043a0cc5376
#
_entry.id   e533cbdb99dc6b08bc7d4043a0cc5376
#
_cell.length_a   1.000
_cell.length_b   1.000
_cell.length_c   1.000
_cell.angle_alpha   90.00
_cell.angle_beta   90.00
_cell.angle_gamma   90.00
#
_symmetry.space_group_name_H-M   'P 1'
#
loop_
_entity.id
_entity.type
_entity.pdbx_description
1 polymer ?
#
loop_
_entity_poly.entity_id
_entity_poly.type
_entity_poly.pdbx_seq_one_letter_code
_entity_poly.pdbx_strand_id
1 'polypeptide(L)'
;NEILKKMGMASDHITLKYLDLDQNPNYTSQFTGETLQENYIVVESEVTGRHRIISPYDYFSFNEQYLQYYNYYVVEGSNIEQEAVSAMMYVSNNDLIRVAFTEGYGEEDSTALQNLLSKNGYSVETINLVNISEVDPEIDIVVMYGPSMDVDNENLTKLDKFLDNGAQFGKNLMYFASAQQPKTPNIDSFLNEWGLSVGYSVIGQSDENYLI
;
A
#
# COMPACT_ATOMS: atom_id res chain seq x y z
N ASN A 1 -14.41 -7.31 22.97
CA ASN A 1 -13.09 -7.77 22.58
C ASN A 1 -12.06 -7.40 23.65
N GLU A 2 -11.41 -8.40 24.26
CA GLU A 2 -10.50 -8.22 25.40
C GLU A 2 -9.19 -7.51 24.99
N ILE A 3 -8.72 -7.72 23.76
CA ILE A 3 -7.49 -7.08 23.26
C ILE A 3 -7.71 -5.57 23.16
N LEU A 4 -8.77 -5.12 22.50
CA LEU A 4 -9.08 -3.69 22.38
C LEU A 4 -9.31 -3.02 23.76
N LYS A 5 -9.92 -3.73 24.71
CA LYS A 5 -10.06 -3.22 26.09
C LYS A 5 -8.70 -3.02 26.75
N LYS A 6 -7.78 -3.99 26.61
CA LYS A 6 -6.42 -3.87 27.14
C LYS A 6 -5.65 -2.72 26.49
N MET A 7 -5.82 -2.51 25.19
CA MET A 7 -5.20 -1.38 24.47
C MET A 7 -5.74 -0.04 25.01
N GLY A 8 -7.07 0.10 25.17
CA GLY A 8 -7.67 1.29 25.78
C GLY A 8 -7.25 1.54 27.23
N MET A 9 -6.87 0.49 27.98
CA MET A 9 -6.35 0.63 29.35
C MET A 9 -4.84 0.94 29.38
N ALA A 10 -4.13 0.67 28.30
CA ALA A 10 -2.67 0.85 28.21
C ALA A 10 -2.25 2.31 28.00
N SER A 11 -3.17 3.18 27.58
CA SER A 11 -2.86 4.58 27.28
C SER A 11 -4.09 5.47 27.45
N ASP A 12 -3.91 6.59 28.16
CA ASP A 12 -4.94 7.62 28.32
C ASP A 12 -5.28 8.35 27.00
N HIS A 13 -4.48 8.12 25.94
CA HIS A 13 -4.72 8.67 24.60
C HIS A 13 -5.63 7.78 23.74
N ILE A 14 -6.02 6.61 24.23
CA ILE A 14 -6.89 5.69 23.51
C ILE A 14 -8.25 5.62 24.21
N THR A 15 -9.29 6.02 23.50
CA THR A 15 -10.68 5.91 24.01
C THR A 15 -11.42 4.85 23.20
N LEU A 16 -11.89 3.79 23.89
CA LEU A 16 -12.69 2.74 23.26
C LEU A 16 -14.18 3.02 23.43
N LYS A 17 -14.90 3.10 22.31
CA LYS A 17 -16.36 3.26 22.27
C LYS A 17 -17.00 2.06 21.57
N TYR A 18 -18.15 1.65 22.03
CA TYR A 18 -18.99 0.65 21.38
C TYR A 18 -20.23 1.35 20.84
N LEU A 19 -20.42 1.26 19.54
CA LEU A 19 -21.55 1.90 18.85
C LEU A 19 -22.46 0.81 18.25
N ASP A 20 -23.73 0.96 18.47
CA ASP A 20 -24.80 0.22 17.79
C ASP A 20 -25.19 1.05 16.56
N LEU A 21 -24.99 0.50 15.36
CA LEU A 21 -25.24 1.22 14.11
C LEU A 21 -26.73 1.49 13.88
N ASP A 22 -27.61 0.63 14.37
CA ASP A 22 -29.06 0.82 14.27
C ASP A 22 -29.52 2.03 15.09
N GLN A 23 -28.86 2.26 16.22
CA GLN A 23 -29.15 3.42 17.09
C GLN A 23 -28.38 4.68 16.68
N ASN A 24 -27.33 4.54 15.85
CA ASN A 24 -26.45 5.63 15.39
C ASN A 24 -26.32 5.67 13.86
N PRO A 25 -27.40 5.76 13.07
CA PRO A 25 -27.36 5.66 11.62
C PRO A 25 -26.52 6.79 10.97
N ASN A 26 -26.43 7.94 11.62
CA ASN A 26 -25.64 9.07 11.12
C ASN A 26 -24.12 8.84 11.23
N TYR A 27 -23.67 7.86 12.02
CA TYR A 27 -22.24 7.59 12.16
C TYR A 27 -21.65 7.02 10.88
N THR A 28 -22.39 6.16 10.17
CA THR A 28 -21.96 5.59 8.90
C THR A 28 -21.82 6.61 7.78
N SER A 29 -22.63 7.67 7.81
CA SER A 29 -22.60 8.72 6.77
C SER A 29 -21.34 9.61 6.79
N GLN A 30 -20.54 9.53 7.84
CA GLN A 30 -19.26 10.25 7.96
C GLN A 30 -18.18 9.63 7.07
N PHE A 31 -18.32 8.36 6.70
CA PHE A 31 -17.34 7.60 5.92
C PHE A 31 -17.81 7.44 4.47
N THR A 32 -17.80 8.56 3.73
CA THR A 32 -18.31 8.58 2.35
C THR A 32 -17.45 7.71 1.43
N GLY A 33 -18.11 6.78 0.74
CA GLY A 33 -17.42 5.85 -0.17
C GLY A 33 -16.87 4.58 0.49
N GLU A 34 -16.95 4.48 1.81
CA GLU A 34 -16.54 3.29 2.56
C GLU A 34 -17.76 2.53 3.10
N THR A 35 -17.62 1.22 3.26
CA THR A 35 -18.67 0.38 3.84
C THR A 35 -18.37 0.12 5.30
N LEU A 36 -19.26 0.54 6.18
CA LEU A 36 -19.21 0.24 7.61
C LEU A 36 -20.38 -0.67 7.98
N GLN A 37 -20.07 -1.81 8.61
CA GLN A 37 -21.05 -2.82 9.03
C GLN A 37 -20.83 -3.21 10.49
N GLU A 38 -21.70 -4.04 11.02
CA GLU A 38 -21.52 -4.62 12.36
C GLU A 38 -20.18 -5.38 12.48
N ASN A 39 -19.60 -5.34 13.66
CA ASN A 39 -18.31 -5.93 13.99
C ASN A 39 -17.10 -5.30 13.28
N TYR A 40 -17.26 -4.21 12.55
CA TYR A 40 -16.14 -3.43 12.08
C TYR A 40 -15.53 -2.62 13.21
N ILE A 41 -14.24 -2.33 13.09
CA ILE A 41 -13.50 -1.47 14.00
C ILE A 41 -13.16 -0.19 13.23
N VAL A 42 -13.51 0.96 13.81
CA VAL A 42 -13.09 2.26 13.30
C VAL A 42 -12.04 2.82 14.24
N VAL A 43 -10.88 3.13 13.72
CA VAL A 43 -9.83 3.86 14.43
C VAL A 43 -9.80 5.26 13.85
N GLU A 44 -9.97 6.28 14.69
CA GLU A 44 -10.00 7.67 14.27
C GLU A 44 -9.15 8.54 15.18
N SER A 45 -8.60 9.61 14.66
CA SER A 45 -7.84 10.61 15.41
C SER A 45 -8.47 12.00 15.24
N GLU A 46 -8.87 12.60 16.36
CA GLU A 46 -9.38 13.99 16.37
C GLU A 46 -8.29 15.01 15.98
N VAL A 47 -7.01 14.68 16.18
CA VAL A 47 -5.89 15.56 15.91
C VAL A 47 -5.60 15.66 14.42
N THR A 48 -5.58 14.52 13.72
CA THR A 48 -5.26 14.47 12.28
C THR A 48 -6.51 14.51 11.39
N GLY A 49 -7.68 14.22 11.96
CA GLY A 49 -8.93 14.01 11.21
C GLY A 49 -8.96 12.72 10.38
N ARG A 50 -7.92 11.87 10.51
CA ARG A 50 -7.84 10.60 9.76
C ARG A 50 -8.58 9.49 10.49
N HIS A 51 -9.07 8.56 9.67
CA HIS A 51 -9.68 7.33 10.17
C HIS A 51 -9.21 6.13 9.35
N ARG A 52 -9.39 4.94 9.91
CA ARG A 52 -9.25 3.65 9.22
C ARG A 52 -10.33 2.69 9.69
N ILE A 53 -11.00 2.07 8.74
CA ILE A 53 -12.00 1.04 8.98
C ILE A 53 -11.33 -0.33 8.79
N ILE A 54 -11.51 -1.22 9.78
CA ILE A 54 -10.95 -2.57 9.79
C ILE A 54 -12.13 -3.54 9.80
N SER A 55 -12.24 -4.36 8.77
CA SER A 55 -13.28 -5.36 8.65
C SER A 55 -12.94 -6.66 9.40
N PRO A 56 -13.92 -7.53 9.69
CA PRO A 56 -13.65 -8.87 10.21
C PRO A 56 -12.71 -9.71 9.34
N TYR A 57 -12.68 -9.46 8.04
CA TYR A 57 -11.79 -10.14 7.11
C TYR A 57 -10.33 -9.67 7.22
N ASP A 58 -10.08 -8.50 7.78
CA ASP A 58 -8.74 -7.99 8.02
C ASP A 58 -8.18 -8.52 9.36
N TYR A 59 -9.01 -8.59 10.40
CA TYR A 59 -8.53 -8.97 11.73
C TYR A 59 -8.74 -10.44 12.11
N PHE A 60 -9.40 -11.26 11.29
CA PHE A 60 -9.41 -12.71 11.42
C PHE A 60 -8.62 -13.37 10.29
N SER A 61 -7.84 -14.39 10.63
CA SER A 61 -7.30 -15.33 9.66
C SER A 61 -8.25 -16.52 9.50
N PHE A 62 -8.45 -16.93 8.25
CA PHE A 62 -9.38 -18.00 7.90
C PHE A 62 -8.63 -19.17 7.29
N ASN A 63 -9.15 -20.38 7.49
CA ASN A 63 -8.63 -21.57 6.83
C ASN A 63 -8.91 -21.52 5.33
N GLU A 64 -7.85 -21.36 4.53
CA GLU A 64 -7.96 -21.21 3.08
C GLU A 64 -8.55 -22.46 2.40
N GLN A 65 -8.23 -23.67 2.90
CA GLN A 65 -8.75 -24.91 2.33
C GLN A 65 -10.27 -25.01 2.51
N TYR A 66 -10.77 -24.70 3.70
CA TYR A 66 -12.21 -24.69 3.94
C TYR A 66 -12.93 -23.61 3.13
N LEU A 67 -12.33 -22.46 3.00
CA LEU A 67 -12.86 -21.36 2.18
C LEU A 67 -12.91 -21.78 0.70
N GLN A 68 -11.83 -22.33 0.17
CA GLN A 68 -11.72 -22.72 -1.24
C GLN A 68 -12.60 -23.90 -1.64
N TYR A 69 -12.65 -24.94 -0.80
CA TYR A 69 -13.38 -26.19 -1.16
C TYR A 69 -14.84 -26.19 -0.74
N TYR A 70 -15.17 -25.50 0.34
CA TYR A 70 -16.51 -25.59 0.94
C TYR A 70 -17.24 -24.23 0.99
N ASN A 71 -16.59 -23.16 0.57
CA ASN A 71 -17.09 -21.77 0.70
C ASN A 71 -17.54 -21.44 2.13
N TYR A 72 -16.79 -21.94 3.11
CA TYR A 72 -17.10 -21.83 4.53
C TYR A 72 -15.96 -21.18 5.30
N TYR A 73 -16.26 -20.13 6.06
CA TYR A 73 -15.30 -19.37 6.83
C TYR A 73 -15.00 -20.05 8.17
N VAL A 74 -13.83 -20.65 8.31
CA VAL A 74 -13.33 -21.17 9.58
C VAL A 74 -12.22 -20.26 10.09
N VAL A 75 -12.48 -19.61 11.24
CA VAL A 75 -11.49 -18.72 11.87
C VAL A 75 -10.39 -19.57 12.50
N GLU A 76 -9.13 -19.34 12.13
CA GLU A 76 -7.94 -20.00 12.68
C GLU A 76 -7.17 -19.11 13.64
N GLY A 77 -7.25 -17.80 13.47
CA GLY A 77 -6.51 -16.85 14.29
C GLY A 77 -7.09 -15.44 14.27
N SER A 78 -6.43 -14.55 14.98
CA SER A 78 -6.82 -13.14 15.03
C SER A 78 -5.58 -12.24 14.93
N ASN A 79 -5.60 -11.32 13.99
CA ASN A 79 -4.60 -10.29 13.75
C ASN A 79 -5.04 -8.93 14.31
N ILE A 80 -6.06 -8.91 15.18
CA ILE A 80 -6.70 -7.68 15.65
C ILE A 80 -5.71 -6.71 16.32
N GLU A 81 -4.70 -7.23 17.02
CA GLU A 81 -3.69 -6.40 17.65
C GLU A 81 -2.83 -5.69 16.59
N GLN A 82 -2.36 -6.42 15.60
CA GLN A 82 -1.56 -5.89 14.50
C GLN A 82 -2.35 -4.86 13.70
N GLU A 83 -3.58 -5.16 13.31
CA GLU A 83 -4.42 -4.27 12.52
C GLU A 83 -4.78 -2.99 13.30
N ALA A 84 -5.11 -3.12 14.60
CA ALA A 84 -5.41 -1.96 15.43
C ALA A 84 -4.18 -1.07 15.65
N VAL A 85 -2.99 -1.65 15.89
CA VAL A 85 -1.73 -0.88 16.02
C VAL A 85 -1.38 -0.19 14.71
N SER A 86 -1.47 -0.90 13.59
CA SER A 86 -1.24 -0.32 12.26
C SER A 86 -2.19 0.85 11.97
N ALA A 87 -3.47 0.68 12.29
CA ALA A 87 -4.45 1.74 12.13
C ALA A 87 -4.16 2.95 13.04
N MET A 88 -3.80 2.72 14.30
CA MET A 88 -3.41 3.79 15.22
C MET A 88 -2.17 4.55 14.73
N MET A 89 -1.15 3.85 14.22
CA MET A 89 0.03 4.47 13.63
C MET A 89 -0.35 5.35 12.43
N TYR A 90 -1.22 4.87 11.56
CA TYR A 90 -1.71 5.63 10.41
C TYR A 90 -2.45 6.89 10.82
N VAL A 91 -3.42 6.79 11.74
CA VAL A 91 -4.26 7.93 12.10
C VAL A 91 -3.53 8.95 12.98
N SER A 92 -2.49 8.54 13.72
CA SER A 92 -1.74 9.42 14.62
C SER A 92 -0.55 10.12 13.96
N ASN A 93 -0.06 9.62 12.81
CA ASN A 93 1.09 10.19 12.14
C ASN A 93 0.68 11.41 11.29
N ASN A 94 1.30 12.57 11.50
CA ASN A 94 1.07 13.76 10.70
C ASN A 94 1.78 13.71 9.34
N ASP A 95 2.95 13.10 9.31
CA ASP A 95 3.83 13.04 8.12
C ASP A 95 3.91 11.59 7.62
N LEU A 96 2.92 11.18 6.82
CA LEU A 96 2.97 9.89 6.16
C LEU A 96 3.95 9.93 5.00
N ILE A 97 4.77 8.89 4.87
CA ILE A 97 5.58 8.69 3.67
C ILE A 97 4.63 8.50 2.48
N ARG A 98 4.74 9.36 1.48
CA ARG A 98 3.90 9.33 0.28
C ARG A 98 4.56 8.46 -0.79
N VAL A 99 3.82 7.46 -1.27
CA VAL A 99 4.27 6.50 -2.28
C VAL A 99 3.37 6.60 -3.50
N ALA A 100 3.94 6.93 -4.65
CA ALA A 100 3.21 7.02 -5.91
C ALA A 100 3.59 5.87 -6.84
N PHE A 101 2.59 5.10 -7.28
CA PHE A 101 2.75 4.06 -8.28
C PHE A 101 2.54 4.65 -9.68
N THR A 102 3.45 4.35 -10.61
CA THR A 102 3.26 4.75 -12.01
C THR A 102 2.19 3.91 -12.68
N GLU A 103 1.49 4.51 -13.63
CA GLU A 103 0.56 3.84 -14.54
C GLU A 103 0.68 4.41 -15.96
N GLY A 104 0.24 3.62 -16.96
CA GLY A 104 0.19 4.04 -18.37
C GLY A 104 1.23 3.37 -19.25
N TYR A 105 2.13 2.55 -18.68
CA TYR A 105 3.16 1.81 -19.41
C TYR A 105 2.98 0.29 -19.32
N GLY A 106 1.72 -0.15 -19.07
CA GLY A 106 1.35 -1.55 -19.00
C GLY A 106 1.98 -2.26 -17.79
N GLU A 107 2.03 -1.54 -16.68
CA GLU A 107 2.52 -2.05 -15.40
C GLU A 107 1.74 -3.29 -14.95
N GLU A 108 2.41 -4.20 -14.27
CA GLU A 108 1.79 -5.36 -13.65
C GLU A 108 0.89 -4.95 -12.48
N ASP A 109 -0.03 -5.84 -12.09
CA ASP A 109 -0.91 -5.60 -10.96
C ASP A 109 -0.13 -5.48 -9.64
N SER A 110 -0.11 -4.28 -9.09
CA SER A 110 0.56 -3.93 -7.84
C SER A 110 -0.41 -3.79 -6.65
N THR A 111 -1.68 -4.15 -6.82
CA THR A 111 -2.74 -3.94 -5.81
C THR A 111 -2.37 -4.54 -4.45
N ALA A 112 -1.77 -5.74 -4.43
CA ALA A 112 -1.34 -6.38 -3.18
C ALA A 112 -0.27 -5.55 -2.45
N LEU A 113 0.72 -5.01 -3.18
CA LEU A 113 1.77 -4.16 -2.61
C LEU A 113 1.22 -2.81 -2.16
N GLN A 114 0.33 -2.20 -2.94
CA GLN A 114 -0.34 -0.94 -2.57
C GLN A 114 -1.13 -1.10 -1.27
N ASN A 115 -1.92 -2.18 -1.16
CA ASN A 115 -2.66 -2.51 0.05
C ASN A 115 -1.74 -2.76 1.25
N LEU A 116 -0.63 -3.49 1.05
CA LEU A 116 0.35 -3.74 2.10
C LEU A 116 0.96 -2.43 2.62
N LEU A 117 1.39 -1.54 1.73
CA LEU A 117 1.94 -0.23 2.10
C LEU A 117 0.90 0.62 2.82
N SER A 118 -0.31 0.72 2.28
CA SER A 118 -1.41 1.45 2.91
C SER A 118 -1.71 0.91 4.32
N LYS A 119 -1.79 -0.41 4.50
CA LYS A 119 -1.97 -1.04 5.82
C LYS A 119 -0.82 -0.75 6.79
N ASN A 120 0.37 -0.49 6.29
CA ASN A 120 1.55 -0.15 7.10
C ASN A 120 1.79 1.35 7.27
N GLY A 121 0.79 2.18 6.99
CA GLY A 121 0.83 3.61 7.32
C GLY A 121 1.48 4.49 6.28
N TYR A 122 1.64 4.01 5.05
CA TYR A 122 2.03 4.85 3.91
C TYR A 122 0.80 5.49 3.26
N SER A 123 0.99 6.69 2.72
CA SER A 123 0.00 7.32 1.84
C SER A 123 0.26 6.87 0.41
N VAL A 124 -0.62 6.04 -0.14
CA VAL A 124 -0.44 5.43 -1.46
C VAL A 124 -1.34 6.12 -2.48
N GLU A 125 -0.76 6.49 -3.61
CA GLU A 125 -1.47 7.09 -4.75
C GLU A 125 -0.95 6.52 -6.07
N THR A 126 -1.66 6.76 -7.16
CA THR A 126 -1.25 6.38 -8.51
C THR A 126 -1.04 7.63 -9.35
N ILE A 127 0.04 7.66 -10.12
CA ILE A 127 0.36 8.78 -11.01
C ILE A 127 0.54 8.29 -12.44
N ASN A 128 -0.02 9.02 -13.39
CA ASN A 128 0.24 8.79 -14.82
C ASN A 128 1.21 9.85 -15.32
N LEU A 129 2.44 9.43 -15.64
CA LEU A 129 3.50 10.35 -16.05
C LEU A 129 3.16 11.15 -17.31
N VAL A 130 2.30 10.64 -18.19
CA VAL A 130 1.85 11.35 -19.39
C VAL A 130 0.97 12.54 -19.06
N ASN A 131 0.17 12.43 -17.99
CA ASN A 131 -0.86 13.40 -17.62
C ASN A 131 -0.39 14.50 -16.67
N ILE A 132 0.81 14.37 -16.10
CA ILE A 132 1.38 15.35 -15.16
C ILE A 132 2.52 16.13 -15.81
N SER A 133 2.75 17.35 -15.40
CA SER A 133 3.90 18.16 -15.86
C SER A 133 5.19 17.79 -15.12
N GLU A 134 5.05 17.41 -13.86
CA GLU A 134 6.14 17.01 -12.97
C GLU A 134 5.58 16.08 -11.87
N VAL A 135 6.44 15.30 -11.24
CA VAL A 135 6.08 14.51 -10.05
C VAL A 135 5.95 15.48 -8.86
N ASP A 136 4.87 15.34 -8.09
CA ASP A 136 4.64 16.16 -6.90
C ASP A 136 5.85 16.05 -5.94
N PRO A 137 6.51 17.17 -5.57
CA PRO A 137 7.67 17.16 -4.68
C PRO A 137 7.35 16.63 -3.27
N GLU A 138 6.09 16.57 -2.86
CA GLU A 138 5.69 15.98 -1.57
C GLU A 138 5.69 14.44 -1.59
N ILE A 139 5.79 13.80 -2.77
CA ILE A 139 6.00 12.36 -2.87
C ILE A 139 7.41 12.02 -2.41
N ASP A 140 7.55 10.93 -1.64
CA ASP A 140 8.83 10.46 -1.12
C ASP A 140 9.40 9.31 -1.96
N ILE A 141 8.52 8.45 -2.47
CA ILE A 141 8.88 7.25 -3.21
C ILE A 141 8.01 7.14 -4.46
N VAL A 142 8.62 6.97 -5.61
CA VAL A 142 7.93 6.53 -6.83
C VAL A 142 8.19 5.03 -7.03
N VAL A 143 7.14 4.28 -7.35
CA VAL A 143 7.21 2.84 -7.64
C VAL A 143 6.85 2.61 -9.10
N MET A 144 7.76 2.03 -9.86
CA MET A 144 7.50 1.52 -11.21
C MET A 144 7.46 0.00 -11.15
N TYR A 145 6.27 -0.58 -11.34
CA TYR A 145 6.04 -1.99 -11.05
C TYR A 145 5.81 -2.82 -12.30
N GLY A 146 6.86 -3.45 -12.82
CA GLY A 146 6.80 -4.35 -13.98
C GLY A 146 6.25 -3.70 -15.26
N PRO A 147 6.80 -2.59 -15.75
CA PRO A 147 6.32 -1.97 -16.97
C PRO A 147 6.51 -2.90 -18.17
N SER A 148 5.47 -3.08 -18.99
CA SER A 148 5.52 -3.87 -20.22
C SER A 148 5.77 -3.01 -21.47
N MET A 149 5.80 -1.70 -21.33
CA MET A 149 6.14 -0.74 -22.39
C MET A 149 7.27 0.17 -21.96
N ASP A 150 8.10 0.58 -22.92
CA ASP A 150 9.16 1.53 -22.65
C ASP A 150 8.59 2.94 -22.38
N VAL A 151 9.21 3.66 -21.47
CA VAL A 151 8.83 5.03 -21.13
C VAL A 151 9.58 5.99 -22.05
N ASP A 152 8.89 6.99 -22.59
CA ASP A 152 9.54 8.00 -23.40
C ASP A 152 10.44 8.92 -22.56
N ASN A 153 11.46 9.50 -23.20
CA ASN A 153 12.46 10.31 -22.53
C ASN A 153 11.90 11.57 -21.87
N GLU A 154 10.78 12.12 -22.37
CA GLU A 154 10.15 13.28 -21.76
C GLU A 154 9.61 12.92 -20.36
N ASN A 155 8.96 11.77 -20.26
CA ASN A 155 8.40 11.29 -19.00
C ASN A 155 9.48 10.77 -18.04
N LEU A 156 10.55 10.15 -18.55
CA LEU A 156 11.72 9.81 -17.73
C LEU A 156 12.43 11.05 -17.17
N THR A 157 12.47 12.15 -17.91
CA THR A 157 13.01 13.43 -17.43
C THR A 157 12.23 13.96 -16.20
N LYS A 158 10.93 13.64 -16.06
CA LYS A 158 10.16 14.01 -14.87
C LYS A 158 10.60 13.21 -13.64
N LEU A 159 10.91 11.91 -13.82
CA LEU A 159 11.48 11.06 -12.77
C LEU A 159 12.89 11.48 -12.41
N ASP A 160 13.71 11.84 -13.41
CA ASP A 160 15.07 12.31 -13.19
C ASP A 160 15.10 13.60 -12.34
N LYS A 161 14.25 14.58 -12.69
CA LYS A 161 14.07 15.80 -11.90
C LYS A 161 13.58 15.53 -10.48
N PHE A 162 12.66 14.59 -10.32
CA PHE A 162 12.15 14.19 -9.02
C PHE A 162 13.27 13.61 -8.15
N LEU A 163 14.10 12.71 -8.70
CA LEU A 163 15.21 12.09 -7.98
C LEU A 163 16.35 13.07 -7.67
N ASP A 164 16.68 13.96 -8.63
CA ASP A 164 17.67 15.03 -8.43
C ASP A 164 17.23 16.01 -7.34
N ASN A 165 15.95 16.30 -7.24
CA ASN A 165 15.36 17.15 -6.21
C ASN A 165 16.13 18.47 -6.03
N GLY A 166 16.52 19.10 -7.14
CA GLY A 166 17.32 20.34 -7.12
C GLY A 166 18.73 20.15 -6.53
N ALA A 167 19.38 19.05 -6.85
CA ALA A 167 20.67 18.59 -6.35
C ALA A 167 20.69 18.28 -4.84
N GLN A 168 19.53 18.15 -4.19
CA GLN A 168 19.42 17.74 -2.78
C GLN A 168 19.28 16.22 -2.64
N PHE A 169 18.81 15.56 -3.68
CA PHE A 169 18.50 14.12 -3.65
C PHE A 169 17.50 13.76 -2.55
N GLY A 170 17.55 12.53 -2.03
CA GLY A 170 16.69 12.10 -0.92
C GLY A 170 15.31 11.57 -1.32
N LYS A 171 14.93 11.69 -2.61
CA LYS A 171 13.77 11.02 -3.19
C LYS A 171 14.17 9.64 -3.67
N ASN A 172 13.18 8.72 -3.77
CA ASN A 172 13.47 7.33 -4.05
C ASN A 172 12.66 6.81 -5.23
N LEU A 173 13.27 5.94 -6.03
CA LEU A 173 12.60 5.13 -7.03
C LEU A 173 12.74 3.65 -6.66
N MET A 174 11.62 2.95 -6.58
CA MET A 174 11.59 1.49 -6.51
C MET A 174 11.21 0.97 -7.90
N TYR A 175 12.12 0.24 -8.52
CA TYR A 175 11.89 -0.37 -9.81
C TYR A 175 11.78 -1.90 -9.67
N PHE A 176 10.65 -2.44 -10.10
CA PHE A 176 10.42 -3.88 -10.16
C PHE A 176 10.47 -4.32 -11.62
N ALA A 177 11.46 -5.13 -11.96
CA ALA A 177 11.56 -5.71 -13.28
C ALA A 177 10.63 -6.94 -13.39
N SER A 178 9.83 -7.00 -14.47
CA SER A 178 9.06 -8.20 -14.78
C SER A 178 9.94 -9.29 -15.38
N ALA A 179 9.66 -10.55 -15.03
CA ALA A 179 10.31 -11.69 -15.67
C ALA A 179 9.99 -11.80 -17.18
N GLN A 180 8.92 -11.16 -17.63
CA GLN A 180 8.47 -11.13 -19.01
C GLN A 180 8.66 -9.75 -19.67
N GLN A 181 9.44 -8.87 -19.01
CA GLN A 181 9.64 -7.52 -19.50
C GLN A 181 10.26 -7.51 -20.91
N PRO A 182 9.66 -6.78 -21.88
CA PRO A 182 10.27 -6.56 -23.16
C PRO A 182 11.51 -5.65 -23.00
N LYS A 183 12.26 -5.47 -24.10
CA LYS A 183 13.35 -4.50 -24.10
C LYS A 183 12.80 -3.09 -23.93
N THR A 184 13.33 -2.38 -22.96
CA THR A 184 12.95 -1.01 -22.58
C THR A 184 14.18 -0.10 -22.60
N PRO A 185 14.72 0.24 -23.80
CA PRO A 185 16.00 0.90 -23.94
C PRO A 185 16.06 2.28 -23.28
N ASN A 186 14.96 3.01 -23.20
CA ASN A 186 14.94 4.31 -22.53
C ASN A 186 15.00 4.14 -21.01
N ILE A 187 14.19 3.21 -20.47
CA ILE A 187 14.23 2.86 -19.03
C ILE A 187 15.62 2.34 -18.67
N ASP A 188 16.23 1.47 -19.47
CA ASP A 188 17.56 0.93 -19.24
C ASP A 188 18.61 2.06 -19.21
N SER A 189 18.53 3.01 -20.14
CA SER A 189 19.42 4.17 -20.19
C SER A 189 19.28 5.03 -18.94
N PHE A 190 18.05 5.33 -18.56
CA PHE A 190 17.73 6.09 -17.35
C PHE A 190 18.26 5.41 -16.08
N LEU A 191 18.01 4.10 -15.92
CA LEU A 191 18.52 3.35 -14.75
C LEU A 191 20.05 3.31 -14.71
N ASN A 192 20.71 3.22 -15.89
CA ASN A 192 22.16 3.27 -15.98
C ASN A 192 22.75 4.61 -15.52
N GLU A 193 22.10 5.73 -15.75
CA GLU A 193 22.50 7.04 -15.24
C GLU A 193 22.54 7.07 -13.70
N TRP A 194 21.61 6.33 -13.08
CA TRP A 194 21.54 6.15 -11.62
C TRP A 194 22.36 4.95 -11.11
N GLY A 195 23.18 4.34 -11.99
CA GLY A 195 24.10 3.26 -11.62
C GLY A 195 23.46 1.87 -11.52
N LEU A 196 22.25 1.69 -12.04
CA LEU A 196 21.54 0.42 -12.04
C LEU A 196 21.54 -0.20 -13.44
N SER A 197 21.68 -1.53 -13.51
CA SER A 197 21.56 -2.28 -14.76
C SER A 197 20.64 -3.48 -14.56
N VAL A 198 19.61 -3.57 -15.40
CA VAL A 198 18.65 -4.69 -15.37
C VAL A 198 19.02 -5.65 -16.51
N GLY A 199 19.26 -6.92 -16.16
CA GLY A 199 19.52 -7.97 -17.15
C GLY A 199 18.22 -8.58 -17.65
N TYR A 200 18.19 -9.01 -18.91
CA TYR A 200 17.06 -9.71 -19.54
C TYR A 200 17.15 -11.24 -19.36
N SER A 201 17.70 -11.68 -18.22
CA SER A 201 17.86 -13.09 -17.89
C SER A 201 17.04 -13.42 -16.65
N VAL A 202 16.35 -14.54 -16.69
CA VAL A 202 15.63 -15.06 -15.53
C VAL A 202 16.52 -16.04 -14.79
N ILE A 203 16.63 -15.87 -13.47
CA ILE A 203 17.32 -16.84 -12.61
C ILE A 203 16.30 -17.95 -12.29
N GLY A 204 16.60 -19.18 -12.74
CA GLY A 204 15.80 -20.36 -12.47
C GLY A 204 16.48 -21.28 -11.46
N GLN A 205 15.71 -21.89 -10.56
CA GLN A 205 16.18 -22.98 -9.73
C GLN A 205 16.01 -24.30 -10.50
N SER A 206 17.10 -25.04 -10.68
CA SER A 206 17.09 -26.34 -11.37
C SER A 206 17.02 -27.55 -10.44
N ASP A 207 17.17 -27.36 -9.14
CA ASP A 207 17.09 -28.41 -8.14
C ASP A 207 15.65 -28.55 -7.66
N GLU A 208 15.02 -29.70 -7.99
CA GLU A 208 13.63 -30.00 -7.66
C GLU A 208 13.33 -29.98 -6.15
N ASN A 209 14.35 -30.15 -5.29
CA ASN A 209 14.16 -30.09 -3.83
C ASN A 209 13.89 -28.68 -3.30
N TYR A 210 14.09 -27.64 -4.12
CA TYR A 210 13.87 -26.23 -3.77
C TYR A 210 12.77 -25.57 -4.60
N LEU A 211 12.04 -26.34 -5.42
CA LEU A 211 10.85 -25.87 -6.10
C LEU A 211 9.67 -25.93 -5.12
N ILE A 212 9.02 -24.81 -4.87
CA ILE A 212 7.83 -24.66 -4.02
C ILE A 212 6.58 -24.74 -4.88
#